data_2353bc88278dc2d69c0519c1a355cf6a
#
_entry.id   2353bc88278dc2d69c0519c1a355cf6a
#
_cell.length_a   1.000
_cell.length_b   1.000
_cell.length_c   1.000
_cell.angle_alpha   90.00
_cell.angle_beta   90.00
_cell.angle_gamma   90.00
#
_symmetry.space_group_name_H-M   'P 1'
#
loop_
_entity.id
_entity.type
_entity.pdbx_description
1 polymer ?
#
loop_
_entity_poly.entity_id
_entity_poly.type
_entity_poly.pdbx_seq_one_letter_code
_entity_poly.pdbx_strand_id
1 'polypeptide(L)' 'AEFTRAMGNIEGDGEDTRAWRSVLADFRRDSAAPGRALVTLRLVLTGQREGPGLPSVLTLLGVDGCRQRLEKARRYAGG' A
#
# COMPACT_ATOMS: atom_id res chain seq x y z
N ALA A 1 5.56 -7.78 0.94
CA ALA A 1 5.11 -9.07 0.42
C ALA A 1 3.61 -9.26 0.58
N GLU A 2 3.09 -9.08 1.80
CA GLU A 2 1.66 -9.28 2.06
C GLU A 2 0.79 -8.24 1.35
N PHE A 3 1.22 -6.99 1.35
CA PHE A 3 0.50 -5.93 0.67
C PHE A 3 0.49 -6.15 -0.85
N THR A 4 1.61 -6.56 -1.40
CA THR A 4 1.73 -6.86 -2.83
C THR A 4 0.79 -7.99 -3.22
N ARG A 5 0.66 -9.00 -2.35
CA ARG A 5 -0.27 -10.11 -2.59
C ARG A 5 -1.72 -9.62 -2.59
N ALA A 6 -2.07 -8.77 -1.63
CA ALA A 6 -3.42 -8.20 -1.57
C ALA A 6 -3.72 -7.34 -2.80
N MET A 7 -2.74 -6.59 -3.30
CA MET A 7 -2.90 -5.80 -4.52
C MET A 7 -3.21 -6.67 -5.75
N GLY A 8 -2.75 -7.91 -5.75
CA GLY A 8 -3.01 -8.83 -6.85
C GLY A 8 -4.49 -9.10 -7.12
N ASN A 9 -5.35 -8.80 -6.15
CA ASN A 9 -6.79 -8.95 -6.28
C ASN A 9 -7.48 -7.76 -6.96
N ILE A 10 -6.74 -6.68 -7.22
CA ILE A 10 -7.29 -5.50 -7.87
C ILE A 10 -7.32 -5.71 -9.38
N GLU A 11 -8.49 -5.50 -9.98
CA GLU A 11 -8.64 -5.51 -11.42
C GLU A 11 -8.24 -4.15 -11.99
N GLY A 12 -7.53 -4.14 -13.10
CA GLY A 12 -7.08 -2.92 -13.74
C GLY A 12 -5.96 -2.25 -12.96
N ASP A 13 -5.91 -0.92 -13.01
CA ASP A 13 -4.83 -0.12 -12.41
C ASP A 13 -5.20 0.44 -11.04
N GLY A 14 -6.29 0.00 -10.46
CA GLY A 14 -6.69 0.45 -9.12
C GLY A 14 -7.31 1.85 -9.11
N GLU A 15 -8.16 2.14 -10.06
CA GLU A 15 -8.84 3.43 -10.16
C GLU A 15 -9.99 3.57 -9.16
N ASP A 16 -10.48 2.46 -8.62
CA ASP A 16 -11.61 2.46 -7.71
C ASP A 16 -11.12 2.44 -6.26
N THR A 17 -11.44 3.49 -5.52
CA THR A 17 -11.08 3.62 -4.11
C THR A 17 -11.59 2.45 -3.26
N ARG A 18 -12.73 1.88 -3.61
CA ARG A 18 -13.31 0.76 -2.86
C ARG A 18 -12.43 -0.48 -2.95
N ALA A 19 -11.80 -0.72 -4.09
CA ALA A 19 -10.87 -1.84 -4.25
C ALA A 19 -9.69 -1.69 -3.29
N TRP A 20 -9.17 -0.48 -3.17
CA TRP A 20 -8.06 -0.20 -2.25
C TRP A 20 -8.45 -0.36 -0.78
N ARG A 21 -9.68 0.02 -0.42
CA ARG A 21 -10.17 -0.20 0.95
C ARG A 21 -10.21 -1.68 1.29
N SER A 22 -10.60 -2.51 0.34
CA SER A 22 -10.61 -3.96 0.53
C SER A 22 -9.20 -4.51 0.71
N VAL A 23 -8.25 -4.04 -0.10
CA VAL A 23 -6.83 -4.41 0.03
C VAL A 23 -6.29 -4.03 1.40
N LEU A 24 -6.58 -2.81 1.86
CA LEU A 24 -6.12 -2.35 3.16
C LEU A 24 -6.74 -3.16 4.30
N ALA A 25 -8.01 -3.53 4.18
CA ALA A 25 -8.68 -4.35 5.18
C ALA A 25 -8.02 -5.73 5.30
N ASP A 26 -7.70 -6.35 4.18
CA ASP A 26 -7.00 -7.63 4.16
C ASP A 26 -5.59 -7.51 4.75
N PHE A 27 -4.89 -6.45 4.39
CA PHE A 27 -3.54 -6.19 4.90
C PHE A 27 -3.55 -6.01 6.41
N ARG A 28 -4.51 -5.26 6.94
CA ARG A 28 -4.65 -5.06 8.38
C ARG A 28 -4.99 -6.35 9.12
N ARG A 29 -5.86 -7.16 8.54
CA ARG A 29 -6.30 -8.43 9.14
C ARG A 29 -5.12 -9.38 9.30
N ASP A 30 -4.24 -9.43 8.32
CA ASP A 30 -3.12 -10.36 8.31
C ASP A 30 -1.91 -9.84 9.09
N SER A 31 -1.97 -8.63 9.60
CA SER A 31 -0.85 -8.04 10.32
C SER A 31 -0.98 -8.22 11.83
N ALA A 32 0.12 -8.59 12.48
CA ALA A 32 0.18 -8.70 13.94
C ALA A 32 0.09 -7.32 14.63
N ALA A 33 0.51 -6.26 13.92
CA ALA A 33 0.47 -4.89 14.44
C ALA A 33 -0.09 -3.96 13.36
N PRO A 34 -1.44 -3.95 13.17
CA PRO A 34 -2.04 -3.21 12.05
C PRO A 34 -1.72 -1.72 12.03
N GLY A 35 -1.72 -1.07 13.19
CA GLY A 35 -1.42 0.37 13.24
C GLY A 35 -0.02 0.68 12.76
N ARG A 36 0.96 -0.09 13.22
CA ARG A 36 2.36 0.06 12.80
C ARG A 36 2.53 -0.26 11.32
N ALA A 37 1.86 -1.31 10.85
CA ALA A 37 1.93 -1.72 9.46
C ALA A 37 1.43 -0.63 8.53
N LEU A 38 0.33 0.05 8.90
CA LEU A 38 -0.20 1.15 8.10
C LEU A 38 0.72 2.37 8.07
N VAL A 39 1.35 2.70 9.21
CA VAL A 39 2.32 3.80 9.27
C VAL A 39 3.52 3.48 8.39
N THR A 40 4.04 2.27 8.47
CA THR A 40 5.15 1.82 7.63
C THR A 40 4.79 1.91 6.15
N LEU A 41 3.60 1.43 5.80
CA LEU A 41 3.13 1.48 4.42
C LEU A 41 3.06 2.93 3.91
N ARG A 42 2.53 3.83 4.73
CA ARG A 42 2.45 5.25 4.37
C ARG A 42 3.84 5.85 4.15
N LEU A 43 4.80 5.54 5.03
CA LEU A 43 6.17 6.01 4.87
C LEU A 43 6.81 5.51 3.58
N VAL A 44 6.58 4.25 3.24
CA VAL A 44 7.10 3.66 2.01
C VAL A 44 6.50 4.33 0.77
N LEU A 45 5.21 4.61 0.81
CA LEU A 45 4.50 5.14 -0.36
C LEU A 45 4.64 6.66 -0.51
N THR A 46 4.69 7.40 0.59
CA THR A 46 4.66 8.87 0.54
C THR A 46 5.88 9.54 1.15
N GLY A 47 6.65 8.82 1.95
CA GLY A 47 7.75 9.39 2.71
C GLY A 47 7.31 10.21 3.91
N GLN A 48 6.03 10.20 4.26
CA GLN A 48 5.48 11.00 5.34
C GLN A 48 4.61 10.15 6.25
N ARG A 49 4.59 10.51 7.54
CA ARG A 49 3.76 9.82 8.54
C ARG A 49 2.30 10.22 8.47
N GLU A 50 2.04 11.43 8.03
CA GLU A 50 0.70 12.01 7.98
C GLU A 50 0.41 12.51 6.57
N GLY A 51 -0.86 12.67 6.26
CA GLY A 51 -1.29 13.15 4.97
C GLY A 51 -2.69 12.65 4.63
N PRO A 52 -3.09 12.73 3.35
CA PRO A 52 -4.38 12.23 2.91
C PRO A 52 -4.57 10.76 3.28
N GLY A 53 -5.80 10.32 3.40
CA GLY A 53 -6.11 8.93 3.68
C GLY A 53 -5.44 7.98 2.70
N LEU A 54 -4.99 6.82 3.18
CA LEU A 54 -4.32 5.84 2.33
C LEU A 54 -5.14 5.44 1.10
N PRO A 55 -6.46 5.21 1.19
CA PRO A 55 -7.22 4.87 -0.02
C PRO A 55 -7.08 5.91 -1.13
N SER A 56 -7.07 7.20 -0.78
CA SER A 56 -6.89 8.27 -1.76
C SER A 56 -5.49 8.26 -2.37
N VAL A 57 -4.46 8.06 -1.55
CA VAL A 57 -3.07 7.97 -2.00
C VAL A 57 -2.89 6.79 -2.96
N LEU A 58 -3.43 5.64 -2.58
CA LEU A 58 -3.32 4.43 -3.40
C LEU A 58 -4.03 4.58 -4.73
N THR A 59 -5.20 5.22 -4.73
CA THR A 59 -5.95 5.46 -5.95
C THR A 59 -5.18 6.39 -6.90
N LEU A 60 -4.53 7.41 -6.36
CA LEU A 60 -3.71 8.33 -7.15
C LEU A 60 -2.48 7.66 -7.75
N LEU A 61 -1.80 6.82 -6.97
CA LEU A 61 -0.60 6.13 -7.43
C LEU A 61 -0.91 5.03 -8.44
N GLY A 62 -2.06 4.36 -8.27
CA GLY A 62 -2.38 3.18 -9.06
C GLY A 62 -1.55 1.97 -8.64
N VAL A 63 -1.87 0.82 -9.22
CA VAL A 63 -1.16 -0.43 -8.90
C VAL A 63 0.30 -0.34 -9.30
N ASP A 64 0.59 0.15 -10.50
CA ASP A 64 1.97 0.25 -10.98
C ASP A 64 2.79 1.23 -10.15
N GLY A 65 2.24 2.38 -9.80
CA GLY A 65 2.92 3.35 -8.95
C GLY A 65 3.24 2.79 -7.58
N CYS A 66 2.31 2.06 -6.99
CA CYS A 66 2.53 1.40 -5.71
C CYS A 66 3.62 0.35 -5.80
N ARG A 67 3.61 -0.47 -6.84
CA ARG A 67 4.65 -1.49 -7.04
C ARG A 67 6.02 -0.88 -7.17
N GLN A 68 6.15 0.19 -7.92
CA GLN A 68 7.44 0.87 -8.10
C GLN A 68 7.98 1.39 -6.77
N ARG A 69 7.12 2.00 -5.96
CA ARG A 69 7.55 2.53 -4.66
C ARG A 69 7.90 1.44 -3.67
N LEU A 70 7.13 0.35 -3.65
CA LEU A 70 7.41 -0.79 -2.80
C LEU A 70 8.73 -1.47 -3.20
N GLU A 71 8.98 -1.61 -4.47
CA GLU A 71 10.22 -2.19 -4.96
C GLU A 71 11.43 -1.32 -4.63
N LYS A 72 11.28 -0.01 -4.77
CA LYS A 72 12.34 0.93 -4.40
C LYS A 72 12.69 0.82 -2.92
N ALA A 73 11.67 0.76 -2.06
CA ALA A 73 11.87 0.60 -0.63
C ALA A 73 12.54 -0.73 -0.31
N ARG A 74 12.17 -1.79 -1.00
CA ARG A 74 12.77 -3.11 -0.85
C ARG A 74 14.25 -3.09 -1.19
N ARG A 75 14.64 -2.38 -2.23
CA ARG A 75 16.04 -2.25 -2.62
C ARG A 75 16.84 -1.54 -1.55
N TYR A 76 16.29 -0.49 -0.95
CA TYR A 76 16.97 0.22 0.12
C TYR A 76 17.11 -0.67 1.36
N ALA A 77 16.07 -1.41 1.72
CA ALA A 77 16.10 -2.27 2.88
C ALA A 77 17.00 -3.48 2.70
N GLY A 78 17.06 -4.01 1.49
CA GLY A 78 17.86 -5.19 1.19
C GLY A 78 19.31 -4.90 0.83
N GLY A 79 19.61 -3.63 0.71
CA GLY A 79 20.87 -3.16 0.25
C GLY A 79 21.97 -2.92 0.80
#